data_aa0e92725049a04df9766e9ecd156686
#
_entry.id   aa0e92725049a04df9766e9ecd156686
#
_cell.length_a   1.000
_cell.length_b   1.000
_cell.length_c   1.000
_cell.angle_alpha   90.00
_cell.angle_beta   90.00
_cell.angle_gamma   90.00
#
_symmetry.space_group_name_H-M   'P 1'
#
loop_
_entity.id
_entity.type
_entity.pdbx_description
1 polymer ?
#
loop_
_entity_poly.entity_id
_entity_poly.type
_entity_poly.pdbx_seq_one_letter_code
_entity_poly.pdbx_strand_id
1 'polypeptide(L)'
;MEELQFITPLCELAYKYKTDKCPQIAHSYTPFYYELLKDKRESIKKVLEMGIGYLTVANKLEGYVVGASLFMWRDFFPNAQIYGADIVPGSLVSDDRVETFLCDETKEEDLIELIKKTGGDIDLFIDDGSHKKEDQIFLAKTLMPLLKKDVIYIIEDVRFNRTISRALSQYDCETPDLSRPDIHVSNLRHNDRVIIVKRKA
;
A
#
# COMPACT_ATOMS: atom_id res chain seq x y z
N MET A 1 -29.60 -5.14 14.14
CA MET A 1 -28.32 -4.68 13.54
C MET A 1 -27.99 -5.70 12.46
N GLU A 2 -27.94 -5.29 11.21
CA GLU A 2 -27.47 -6.18 10.15
C GLU A 2 -26.00 -6.49 10.42
N GLU A 3 -25.66 -7.77 10.37
CA GLU A 3 -24.29 -8.24 10.53
C GLU A 3 -23.50 -7.77 9.30
N LEU A 4 -22.41 -6.99 9.52
CA LEU A 4 -21.56 -6.51 8.45
C LEU A 4 -20.94 -7.71 7.73
N GLN A 5 -21.35 -7.93 6.47
CA GLN A 5 -20.73 -8.95 5.64
C GLN A 5 -19.45 -8.41 5.01
N PHE A 6 -18.33 -9.07 5.27
CA PHE A 6 -17.05 -8.77 4.63
C PHE A 6 -16.86 -9.64 3.38
N ILE A 7 -16.35 -9.02 2.31
CA ILE A 7 -16.14 -9.69 1.02
C ILE A 7 -14.98 -10.68 1.11
N THR A 8 -13.94 -10.31 1.88
CA THR A 8 -12.73 -11.11 2.06
C THR A 8 -12.21 -10.98 3.50
N PRO A 9 -11.41 -11.96 4.00
CA PRO A 9 -10.73 -11.83 5.29
C PRO A 9 -9.86 -10.57 5.40
N LEU A 10 -9.28 -10.08 4.30
CA LEU A 10 -8.49 -8.84 4.32
C LEU A 10 -9.38 -7.60 4.50
N CYS A 11 -10.62 -7.61 3.99
CA CYS A 11 -11.60 -6.55 4.27
C CYS A 11 -11.96 -6.49 5.76
N GLU A 12 -12.10 -7.64 6.40
CA GLU A 12 -12.36 -7.73 7.84
C GLU A 12 -11.20 -7.13 8.66
N LEU A 13 -9.96 -7.48 8.32
CA LEU A 13 -8.78 -6.91 8.95
C LEU A 13 -8.67 -5.40 8.74
N ALA A 14 -8.91 -4.92 7.53
CA ALA A 14 -8.91 -3.49 7.21
C ALA A 14 -9.97 -2.74 8.03
N TYR A 15 -11.16 -3.30 8.14
CA TYR A 15 -12.23 -2.72 8.95
C TYR A 15 -11.90 -2.74 10.45
N LYS A 16 -11.29 -3.83 10.95
CA LYS A 16 -10.81 -3.97 12.34
C LYS A 16 -9.86 -2.83 12.71
N TYR A 17 -8.88 -2.53 11.85
CA TYR A 17 -7.86 -1.50 12.09
C TYR A 17 -8.28 -0.10 11.62
N LYS A 18 -9.45 0.02 10.98
CA LYS A 18 -9.96 1.30 10.46
C LYS A 18 -9.09 1.93 9.37
N THR A 19 -8.34 1.10 8.60
CA THR A 19 -7.72 1.59 7.38
C THR A 19 -8.78 1.79 6.29
N ASP A 20 -8.61 2.83 5.49
CA ASP A 20 -9.56 3.21 4.44
C ASP A 20 -9.50 2.30 3.19
N LYS A 21 -8.59 1.33 3.17
CA LYS A 21 -8.35 0.42 2.03
C LYS A 21 -9.48 -0.57 1.74
N CYS A 22 -10.52 -0.66 2.59
CA CYS A 22 -11.64 -1.58 2.37
C CYS A 22 -12.93 -0.86 1.93
N PRO A 23 -13.81 -1.55 1.17
CA PRO A 23 -15.07 -0.98 0.66
C PRO A 23 -16.02 -0.49 1.75
N GLN A 24 -15.96 -1.05 2.95
CA GLN A 24 -16.79 -0.66 4.08
C GLN A 24 -16.39 0.72 4.65
N ILE A 25 -15.20 1.22 4.30
CA ILE A 25 -14.69 2.52 4.80
C ILE A 25 -14.56 3.52 3.65
N ALA A 26 -13.73 3.23 2.62
CA ALA A 26 -13.51 4.19 1.52
C ALA A 26 -13.13 3.54 0.17
N HIS A 27 -12.09 2.70 0.12
CA HIS A 27 -11.50 2.20 -1.13
C HIS A 27 -11.76 0.70 -1.35
N SER A 28 -11.84 0.28 -2.62
CA SER A 28 -12.02 -1.14 -3.00
C SER A 28 -10.68 -1.87 -3.19
N TYR A 29 -9.64 -1.53 -2.41
CA TYR A 29 -8.32 -2.14 -2.58
C TYR A 29 -8.23 -3.54 -1.97
N THR A 30 -8.81 -3.78 -0.79
CA THR A 30 -8.63 -5.06 -0.09
C THR A 30 -9.18 -6.28 -0.82
N PRO A 31 -10.30 -6.26 -1.58
CA PRO A 31 -10.69 -7.39 -2.40
C PRO A 31 -9.65 -7.72 -3.49
N PHE A 32 -9.10 -6.70 -4.15
CA PHE A 32 -8.03 -6.86 -5.14
C PHE A 32 -6.76 -7.44 -4.50
N TYR A 33 -6.29 -6.85 -3.39
CA TYR A 33 -5.12 -7.34 -2.67
C TYR A 33 -5.30 -8.78 -2.21
N TYR A 34 -6.48 -9.15 -1.73
CA TYR A 34 -6.74 -10.51 -1.31
C TYR A 34 -6.56 -11.50 -2.46
N GLU A 35 -7.16 -11.23 -3.62
CA GLU A 35 -7.00 -12.11 -4.78
C GLU A 35 -5.55 -12.20 -5.29
N LEU A 36 -4.81 -11.09 -5.24
CA LEU A 36 -3.41 -11.06 -5.64
C LEU A 36 -2.47 -11.80 -4.66
N LEU A 37 -2.81 -11.82 -3.37
CA LEU A 37 -1.87 -12.16 -2.30
C LEU A 37 -2.27 -13.38 -1.46
N LYS A 38 -3.51 -13.88 -1.54
CA LYS A 38 -4.04 -14.97 -0.70
C LYS A 38 -3.15 -16.22 -0.71
N ASP A 39 -2.64 -16.61 -1.88
CA ASP A 39 -1.80 -17.79 -2.05
C ASP A 39 -0.32 -17.53 -1.70
N LYS A 40 0.03 -16.29 -1.40
CA LYS A 40 1.39 -15.84 -1.03
C LYS A 40 1.55 -15.49 0.45
N ARG A 41 0.47 -15.56 1.24
CA ARG A 41 0.45 -15.11 2.64
C ARG A 41 1.59 -15.69 3.50
N GLU A 42 1.89 -16.99 3.33
CA GLU A 42 2.92 -17.67 4.10
C GLU A 42 4.35 -17.43 3.55
N SER A 43 4.47 -17.09 2.27
CA SER A 43 5.75 -16.92 1.59
C SER A 43 6.30 -15.50 1.64
N ILE A 44 5.44 -14.49 1.73
CA ILE A 44 5.86 -13.09 1.89
C ILE A 44 6.52 -12.92 3.25
N LYS A 45 7.75 -12.37 3.24
CA LYS A 45 8.60 -12.17 4.43
C LYS A 45 8.86 -10.71 4.74
N LYS A 46 8.77 -9.82 3.74
CA LYS A 46 8.97 -8.37 3.93
C LYS A 46 7.96 -7.56 3.14
N VAL A 47 7.26 -6.69 3.84
CA VAL A 47 6.34 -5.70 3.28
C VAL A 47 6.88 -4.31 3.62
N LEU A 48 6.90 -3.40 2.66
CA LEU A 48 7.23 -1.98 2.88
C LEU A 48 6.14 -1.11 2.28
N GLU A 49 5.56 -0.23 3.09
CA GLU A 49 4.54 0.75 2.67
C GLU A 49 5.10 2.17 2.85
N MET A 50 5.05 2.97 1.78
CA MET A 50 5.33 4.39 1.78
C MET A 50 4.02 5.15 1.94
N GLY A 51 3.95 6.07 2.92
CA GLY A 51 2.72 6.74 3.31
C GLY A 51 1.86 5.85 4.21
N ILE A 52 1.93 6.05 5.52
CA ILE A 52 1.28 5.20 6.52
C ILE A 52 0.16 5.92 7.27
N GLY A 53 -0.21 7.10 6.78
CA GLY A 53 -1.29 7.90 7.32
C GLY A 53 -0.92 8.68 8.58
N TYR A 54 -1.61 9.80 8.77
CA TYR A 54 -1.42 10.69 9.89
C TYR A 54 -2.76 11.05 10.56
N LEU A 55 -2.70 11.62 11.76
CA LEU A 55 -3.86 12.02 12.59
C LEU A 55 -4.94 12.85 11.89
N THR A 56 -4.66 13.48 10.74
CA THR A 56 -5.69 14.16 9.93
C THR A 56 -6.72 13.20 9.33
N VAL A 57 -6.34 11.95 9.10
CA VAL A 57 -7.26 10.87 8.72
C VAL A 57 -8.03 10.38 9.96
N ALA A 58 -7.35 10.29 11.12
CA ALA A 58 -7.93 9.89 12.40
C ALA A 58 -9.14 10.74 12.82
N ASN A 59 -9.14 12.02 12.51
CA ASN A 59 -10.27 12.91 12.81
C ASN A 59 -11.52 12.59 11.97
N LYS A 60 -11.43 11.70 10.97
CA LYS A 60 -12.52 11.35 10.07
C LYS A 60 -13.09 9.95 10.29
N LEU A 61 -12.33 9.07 10.94
CA LEU A 61 -12.72 7.68 11.17
C LEU A 61 -12.66 7.36 12.66
N GLU A 62 -13.81 7.17 13.29
CA GLU A 62 -13.88 6.77 14.69
C GLU A 62 -13.12 5.44 14.91
N GLY A 63 -12.18 5.46 15.85
CA GLY A 63 -11.34 4.31 16.19
C GLY A 63 -10.15 4.08 15.25
N TYR A 64 -9.83 5.02 14.34
CA TYR A 64 -8.59 4.97 13.55
C TYR A 64 -7.35 5.04 14.45
N VAL A 65 -6.34 4.26 14.12
CA VAL A 65 -5.00 4.33 14.72
C VAL A 65 -3.96 4.59 13.65
N VAL A 66 -2.96 5.39 13.98
CA VAL A 66 -1.82 5.63 13.07
C VAL A 66 -1.14 4.30 12.74
N GLY A 67 -0.81 4.07 11.46
CA GLY A 67 -0.26 2.80 11.01
C GLY A 67 -1.30 1.69 10.83
N ALA A 68 -2.58 2.03 10.73
CA ALA A 68 -3.68 1.06 10.59
C ALA A 68 -3.45 0.02 9.49
N SER A 69 -2.95 0.44 8.32
CA SER A 69 -2.61 -0.46 7.20
C SER A 69 -1.47 -1.42 7.56
N LEU A 70 -0.45 -0.95 8.29
CA LEU A 70 0.66 -1.80 8.71
C LEU A 70 0.21 -2.92 9.65
N PHE A 71 -0.71 -2.62 10.58
CA PHE A 71 -1.28 -3.64 11.46
C PHE A 71 -2.17 -4.62 10.70
N MET A 72 -2.91 -4.15 9.69
CA MET A 72 -3.65 -5.01 8.77
C MET A 72 -2.69 -5.97 8.04
N TRP A 73 -1.59 -5.47 7.48
CA TRP A 73 -0.59 -6.30 6.80
C TRP A 73 0.09 -7.28 7.73
N ARG A 74 0.43 -6.87 8.96
CA ARG A 74 1.03 -7.73 10.00
C ARG A 74 0.15 -8.94 10.30
N ASP A 75 -1.15 -8.72 10.47
CA ASP A 75 -2.09 -9.80 10.78
C ASP A 75 -2.41 -10.64 9.54
N PHE A 76 -2.35 -10.04 8.34
CA PHE A 76 -2.57 -10.77 7.09
C PHE A 76 -1.38 -11.65 6.70
N PHE A 77 -0.15 -11.20 6.92
CA PHE A 77 1.08 -11.94 6.60
C PHE A 77 1.75 -12.46 7.88
N PRO A 78 1.46 -13.71 8.30
CA PRO A 78 1.88 -14.21 9.62
C PRO A 78 3.41 -14.30 9.77
N ASN A 79 4.14 -14.41 8.67
CA ASN A 79 5.59 -14.61 8.64
C ASN A 79 6.38 -13.37 8.18
N ALA A 80 5.72 -12.23 7.98
CA ALA A 80 6.36 -11.04 7.43
C ALA A 80 6.80 -10.06 8.51
N GLN A 81 7.95 -9.42 8.28
CA GLN A 81 8.33 -8.15 8.87
C GLN A 81 7.65 -7.04 8.05
N ILE A 82 6.97 -6.14 8.71
CA ILE A 82 6.25 -5.02 8.11
C ILE A 82 7.03 -3.74 8.36
N TYR A 83 7.35 -3.06 7.30
CA TYR A 83 8.00 -1.76 7.33
C TYR A 83 7.04 -0.68 6.84
N GLY A 84 7.10 0.48 7.45
CA GLY A 84 6.41 1.66 6.97
C GLY A 84 7.34 2.86 6.90
N ALA A 85 7.06 3.78 6.00
CA ALA A 85 7.81 5.03 5.89
C ALA A 85 6.87 6.20 5.66
N ASP A 86 7.14 7.34 6.28
CA ASP A 86 6.34 8.56 6.16
C ASP A 86 7.21 9.79 6.35
N ILE A 87 6.82 10.90 5.75
CA ILE A 87 7.48 12.20 5.91
C ILE A 87 7.12 12.86 7.25
N VAL A 88 6.04 12.43 7.89
CA VAL A 88 5.52 13.03 9.13
C VAL A 88 6.02 12.25 10.35
N PRO A 89 6.83 12.84 11.25
CA PRO A 89 7.32 12.14 12.44
C PRO A 89 6.21 11.55 13.34
N GLY A 90 5.04 12.19 13.37
CA GLY A 90 3.88 11.73 14.15
C GLY A 90 3.16 10.52 13.58
N SER A 91 3.52 10.08 12.36
CA SER A 91 3.02 8.84 11.73
C SER A 91 3.81 7.61 12.16
N LEU A 92 4.96 7.77 12.80
CA LEU A 92 5.84 6.65 13.13
C LEU A 92 5.28 5.82 14.27
N VAL A 93 5.24 4.51 14.07
CA VAL A 93 4.78 3.51 15.04
C VAL A 93 5.77 2.35 15.11
N SER A 94 5.73 1.62 16.20
CA SER A 94 6.51 0.38 16.37
C SER A 94 5.66 -0.62 17.15
N ASP A 95 5.68 -1.87 16.69
CA ASP A 95 4.99 -2.98 17.33
C ASP A 95 5.69 -4.30 16.97
N ASP A 96 5.21 -5.44 17.48
CA ASP A 96 5.71 -6.75 17.04
C ASP A 96 5.63 -6.87 15.51
N ARG A 97 6.78 -7.14 14.88
CA ARG A 97 6.96 -7.22 13.42
C ARG A 97 6.54 -5.96 12.65
N VAL A 98 6.42 -4.80 13.29
CA VAL A 98 6.15 -3.50 12.63
C VAL A 98 7.22 -2.51 13.03
N GLU A 99 7.91 -1.95 12.04
CA GLU A 99 8.92 -0.92 12.22
C GLU A 99 8.72 0.20 11.20
N THR A 100 8.86 1.45 11.62
CA THR A 100 8.64 2.59 10.74
C THR A 100 9.80 3.57 10.73
N PHE A 101 9.95 4.27 9.59
CA PHE A 101 11.06 5.17 9.33
C PHE A 101 10.57 6.54 8.85
N LEU A 102 11.25 7.58 9.31
CA LEU A 102 11.08 8.91 8.71
C LEU A 102 11.75 8.90 7.33
N CYS A 103 11.01 9.26 6.29
CA CYS A 103 11.48 9.26 4.92
C CYS A 103 10.68 10.25 4.07
N ASP A 104 11.37 11.11 3.35
CA ASP A 104 10.79 11.97 2.33
C ASP A 104 10.91 11.24 0.97
N GLU A 105 9.79 10.76 0.44
CA GLU A 105 9.74 9.99 -0.82
C GLU A 105 10.25 10.77 -2.04
N THR A 106 10.39 12.09 -1.92
CA THR A 106 10.90 12.97 -2.99
C THR A 106 12.42 13.13 -2.96
N LYS A 107 13.11 12.51 -1.97
CA LYS A 107 14.57 12.57 -1.79
C LYS A 107 15.22 11.21 -2.03
N GLU A 108 16.09 11.16 -3.01
CA GLU A 108 16.80 9.93 -3.36
C GLU A 108 17.63 9.39 -2.20
N GLU A 109 18.27 10.27 -1.44
CA GLU A 109 19.10 9.91 -0.30
C GLU A 109 18.30 9.22 0.80
N ASP A 110 17.09 9.71 1.09
CA ASP A 110 16.19 9.14 2.09
C ASP A 110 15.74 7.74 1.65
N LEU A 111 15.41 7.58 0.35
CA LEU A 111 15.00 6.29 -0.22
C LEU A 111 16.15 5.26 -0.19
N ILE A 112 17.36 5.66 -0.54
CA ILE A 112 18.54 4.79 -0.46
C ILE A 112 18.78 4.36 0.99
N GLU A 113 18.69 5.28 1.94
CA GLU A 113 18.86 4.98 3.36
C GLU A 113 17.77 4.06 3.89
N LEU A 114 16.52 4.25 3.46
CA LEU A 114 15.39 3.37 3.78
C LEU A 114 15.69 1.93 3.33
N ILE A 115 16.13 1.74 2.08
CA ILE A 115 16.45 0.41 1.56
C ILE A 115 17.67 -0.21 2.23
N LYS A 116 18.65 0.59 2.68
CA LYS A 116 19.76 0.07 3.50
C LYS A 116 19.29 -0.49 4.84
N LYS A 117 18.27 0.14 5.45
CA LYS A 117 17.71 -0.29 6.75
C LYS A 117 16.79 -1.51 6.60
N THR A 118 15.93 -1.54 5.58
CA THR A 118 14.94 -2.59 5.38
C THR A 118 15.46 -3.78 4.55
N GLY A 119 16.51 -3.54 3.75
CA GLY A 119 17.03 -4.46 2.76
C GLY A 119 16.28 -4.37 1.43
N GLY A 120 16.98 -4.71 0.32
CA GLY A 120 16.39 -4.72 -1.03
C GLY A 120 15.54 -5.96 -1.33
N ASP A 121 15.43 -6.90 -0.41
CA ASP A 121 14.70 -8.17 -0.55
C ASP A 121 13.21 -8.05 -0.15
N ILE A 122 12.61 -6.89 -0.40
CA ILE A 122 11.19 -6.62 -0.18
C ILE A 122 10.33 -7.45 -1.12
N ASP A 123 9.35 -8.18 -0.59
CA ASP A 123 8.39 -8.98 -1.35
C ASP A 123 7.24 -8.17 -1.91
N LEU A 124 6.69 -7.27 -1.09
CA LEU A 124 5.59 -6.39 -1.42
C LEU A 124 5.97 -4.95 -1.06
N PHE A 125 5.94 -4.06 -2.04
CA PHE A 125 6.08 -2.62 -1.86
C PHE A 125 4.78 -1.92 -2.24
N ILE A 126 4.30 -1.02 -1.39
CA ILE A 126 3.09 -0.24 -1.60
C ILE A 126 3.44 1.25 -1.55
N ASP A 127 3.15 1.96 -2.62
CA ASP A 127 3.24 3.41 -2.73
C ASP A 127 1.87 4.01 -2.47
N ASP A 128 1.67 4.50 -1.26
CA ASP A 128 0.48 5.20 -0.76
C ASP A 128 0.85 6.58 -0.19
N GLY A 129 1.89 7.20 -0.77
CA GLY A 129 2.50 8.43 -0.29
C GLY A 129 1.73 9.70 -0.66
N SER A 130 2.37 10.59 -1.42
CA SER A 130 1.81 11.91 -1.76
C SER A 130 0.66 11.89 -2.77
N HIS A 131 0.47 10.81 -3.51
CA HIS A 131 -0.46 10.63 -4.64
C HIS A 131 -0.23 11.61 -5.81
N LYS A 132 0.91 12.33 -5.82
CA LYS A 132 1.29 13.16 -6.95
C LYS A 132 1.99 12.29 -7.99
N LYS A 133 1.56 12.41 -9.25
CA LYS A 133 2.11 11.57 -10.33
C LYS A 133 3.64 11.71 -10.49
N GLU A 134 4.17 12.90 -10.22
CA GLU A 134 5.61 13.18 -10.28
C GLU A 134 6.37 12.39 -9.21
N ASP A 135 5.85 12.38 -7.99
CA ASP A 135 6.45 11.68 -6.84
C ASP A 135 6.32 10.16 -7.04
N GLN A 136 5.15 9.66 -7.45
CA GLN A 136 4.93 8.25 -7.79
C GLN A 136 5.88 7.73 -8.88
N ILE A 137 6.11 8.54 -9.93
CA ILE A 137 7.08 8.22 -11.00
C ILE A 137 8.51 8.21 -10.46
N PHE A 138 8.87 9.21 -9.66
CA PHE A 138 10.20 9.34 -9.06
C PHE A 138 10.47 8.16 -8.13
N LEU A 139 9.56 7.87 -7.22
CA LEU A 139 9.65 6.77 -6.25
C LEU A 139 9.86 5.42 -6.96
N ALA A 140 9.02 5.12 -7.96
CA ALA A 140 9.15 3.87 -8.71
C ALA A 140 10.48 3.76 -9.48
N LYS A 141 10.95 4.86 -10.11
CA LYS A 141 12.23 4.87 -10.82
C LYS A 141 13.43 4.69 -9.90
N THR A 142 13.36 5.24 -8.70
CA THR A 142 14.44 5.17 -7.70
C THR A 142 14.45 3.80 -7.01
N LEU A 143 13.30 3.27 -6.59
CA LEU A 143 13.27 2.05 -5.79
C LEU A 143 13.32 0.76 -6.62
N MET A 144 12.68 0.70 -7.78
CA MET A 144 12.67 -0.53 -8.59
C MET A 144 14.07 -1.11 -8.88
N PRO A 145 15.12 -0.31 -9.16
CA PRO A 145 16.47 -0.85 -9.32
C PRO A 145 17.08 -1.45 -8.04
N LEU A 146 16.66 -0.97 -6.86
CA LEU A 146 17.20 -1.35 -5.56
C LEU A 146 16.50 -2.57 -4.95
N LEU A 147 15.28 -2.86 -5.40
CA LEU A 147 14.47 -3.96 -4.89
C LEU A 147 14.78 -5.28 -5.63
N LYS A 148 14.42 -6.41 -5.04
CA LYS A 148 14.57 -7.72 -5.69
C LYS A 148 13.77 -7.81 -7.00
N LYS A 149 14.16 -8.74 -7.89
CA LYS A 149 13.60 -8.83 -9.25
C LYS A 149 12.09 -9.13 -9.29
N ASP A 150 11.61 -9.92 -8.37
CA ASP A 150 10.24 -10.43 -8.27
C ASP A 150 9.39 -9.69 -7.25
N VAL A 151 9.80 -8.46 -6.86
CA VAL A 151 9.00 -7.60 -6.00
C VAL A 151 7.63 -7.35 -6.61
N ILE A 152 6.59 -7.41 -5.77
CA ILE A 152 5.24 -6.94 -6.12
C ILE A 152 5.22 -5.45 -5.75
N TYR A 153 5.33 -4.57 -6.75
CA TYR A 153 5.32 -3.12 -6.56
C TYR A 153 3.97 -2.57 -6.96
N ILE A 154 3.26 -1.91 -6.05
CA ILE A 154 1.91 -1.37 -6.26
C ILE A 154 1.90 0.11 -5.95
N ILE A 155 1.33 0.91 -6.85
CA ILE A 155 1.06 2.33 -6.66
C ILE A 155 -0.44 2.48 -6.44
N GLU A 156 -0.85 3.05 -5.32
CA GLU A 156 -2.24 3.37 -4.98
C GLU A 156 -2.64 4.80 -5.39
N ASP A 157 -3.91 5.12 -5.32
CA ASP A 157 -4.52 6.44 -5.58
C ASP A 157 -4.11 7.08 -6.91
N VAL A 158 -4.01 6.26 -7.95
CA VAL A 158 -3.54 6.67 -9.27
C VAL A 158 -4.58 7.49 -10.02
N ARG A 159 -4.32 8.79 -10.18
CA ARG A 159 -5.18 9.70 -10.96
C ARG A 159 -4.81 9.74 -12.45
N PHE A 160 -3.55 9.50 -12.80
CA PHE A 160 -2.97 9.69 -14.14
C PHE A 160 -2.29 8.42 -14.65
N ASN A 161 -3.00 7.27 -14.61
CA ASN A 161 -2.46 5.95 -14.94
C ASN A 161 -1.68 5.92 -16.27
N ARG A 162 -2.24 6.48 -17.36
CA ARG A 162 -1.58 6.50 -18.68
C ARG A 162 -0.27 7.29 -18.66
N THR A 163 -0.22 8.40 -17.91
CA THR A 163 1.00 9.23 -17.80
C THR A 163 2.07 8.50 -17.01
N ILE A 164 1.70 7.89 -15.89
CA ILE A 164 2.63 7.14 -15.03
C ILE A 164 3.15 5.92 -15.79
N SER A 165 2.28 5.09 -16.37
CA SER A 165 2.70 3.91 -17.14
C SER A 165 3.61 4.27 -18.32
N ARG A 166 3.36 5.40 -19.02
CA ARG A 166 4.24 5.88 -20.08
C ARG A 166 5.61 6.30 -19.53
N ALA A 167 5.65 7.00 -18.41
CA ALA A 167 6.90 7.44 -17.79
C ALA A 167 7.72 6.27 -17.20
N LEU A 168 7.04 5.15 -16.87
CA LEU A 168 7.61 3.89 -16.41
C LEU A 168 7.72 2.83 -17.54
N SER A 169 7.84 3.26 -18.79
CA SER A 169 7.83 2.37 -19.97
C SER A 169 8.97 1.34 -20.02
N GLN A 170 10.02 1.48 -19.18
CA GLN A 170 11.03 0.47 -18.98
C GLN A 170 10.53 -0.74 -18.16
N TYR A 171 9.39 -0.63 -17.53
CA TYR A 171 8.70 -1.67 -16.76
C TYR A 171 7.39 -2.06 -17.46
N ASP A 172 6.85 -3.21 -17.09
CA ASP A 172 5.49 -3.60 -17.43
C ASP A 172 4.55 -3.05 -16.36
N CYS A 173 3.59 -2.23 -16.79
CA CYS A 173 2.63 -1.57 -15.91
C CYS A 173 1.23 -2.12 -16.19
N GLU A 174 0.63 -2.77 -15.21
CA GLU A 174 -0.74 -3.27 -15.27
C GLU A 174 -1.65 -2.38 -14.44
N THR A 175 -2.81 -2.02 -14.98
CA THR A 175 -3.86 -1.28 -14.25
C THR A 175 -5.08 -2.19 -14.15
N PRO A 176 -5.24 -2.94 -13.05
CA PRO A 176 -6.39 -3.81 -12.86
C PRO A 176 -7.68 -3.01 -12.71
N ASP A 177 -8.79 -3.64 -13.11
CA ASP A 177 -10.12 -3.10 -12.86
C ASP A 177 -10.53 -3.43 -11.42
N LEU A 178 -10.68 -2.41 -10.59
CA LEU A 178 -11.12 -2.53 -9.20
C LEU A 178 -12.62 -2.31 -9.04
N SER A 179 -13.37 -2.14 -10.15
CA SER A 179 -14.81 -1.94 -10.09
C SER A 179 -15.50 -3.16 -9.48
N ARG A 180 -16.39 -2.89 -8.54
CA ARG A 180 -17.19 -3.90 -7.84
C ARG A 180 -18.66 -3.53 -7.95
N PRO A 181 -19.33 -3.92 -9.06
CA PRO A 181 -20.75 -3.61 -9.29
C PRO A 181 -21.68 -4.31 -8.28
N ASP A 182 -21.18 -5.33 -7.59
CA ASP A 182 -21.88 -6.09 -6.56
C ASP A 182 -21.87 -5.43 -5.18
N ILE A 183 -21.10 -4.33 -5.01
CA ILE A 183 -20.98 -3.62 -3.74
C ILE A 183 -21.61 -2.24 -3.88
N HIS A 184 -22.76 -2.04 -3.25
CA HIS A 184 -23.31 -0.71 -3.06
C HIS A 184 -22.64 -0.01 -1.89
N VAL A 185 -21.47 0.57 -2.14
CA VAL A 185 -20.82 1.45 -1.16
C VAL A 185 -21.13 2.88 -1.53
N SER A 186 -21.81 3.58 -0.65
CA SER A 186 -22.21 4.98 -0.84
C SER A 186 -21.04 5.96 -0.98
N ASN A 187 -19.81 5.49 -0.80
CA ASN A 187 -18.60 6.31 -0.72
C ASN A 187 -17.47 5.87 -1.67
N LEU A 188 -17.73 5.01 -2.66
CA LEU A 188 -16.71 4.67 -3.67
C LEU A 188 -16.23 5.97 -4.34
N ARG A 189 -15.01 6.36 -4.03
CA ARG A 189 -14.36 7.44 -4.74
C ARG A 189 -14.09 6.96 -6.17
N HIS A 190 -14.46 7.73 -7.18
CA HIS A 190 -14.24 7.44 -8.60
C HIS A 190 -12.75 7.26 -8.99
N ASN A 191 -11.85 7.18 -8.02
CA ASN A 191 -10.40 7.18 -8.18
C ASN A 191 -9.71 5.91 -7.67
N ASP A 192 -10.47 4.85 -7.34
CA ASP A 192 -9.90 3.57 -6.92
C ASP A 192 -9.13 2.94 -8.10
N ARG A 193 -7.87 3.32 -8.23
CA ARG A 193 -6.96 2.79 -9.24
C ARG A 193 -5.62 2.50 -8.63
N VAL A 194 -5.08 1.36 -9.03
CA VAL A 194 -3.70 0.98 -8.74
C VAL A 194 -2.93 0.72 -10.03
N ILE A 195 -1.61 0.82 -9.95
CA ILE A 195 -0.70 0.31 -10.98
C ILE A 195 0.18 -0.74 -10.33
N ILE A 196 0.23 -1.94 -10.94
CA ILE A 196 1.23 -2.95 -10.61
C ILE A 196 2.42 -2.73 -11.53
N VAL A 197 3.60 -2.51 -10.96
CA VAL A 197 4.85 -2.30 -11.70
C VAL A 197 5.70 -3.55 -11.63
N LYS A 198 6.06 -4.12 -12.78
CA LYS A 198 6.87 -5.34 -12.90
C LYS A 198 8.09 -5.09 -13.78
N ARG A 199 9.19 -5.78 -13.51
CA ARG A 199 10.32 -5.78 -14.44
C ARG A 199 9.93 -6.50 -15.73
N LYS A 200 10.40 -5.98 -16.85
CA LYS A 200 10.29 -6.69 -18.13
C LYS A 200 11.16 -7.95 -18.10
N ALA A 201 10.64 -9.01 -18.71
CA ALA A 201 11.35 -10.27 -18.88
C ALA A 201 12.60 -10.12 -19.78
#